data_108fd2840c524c29dbf045829fd69483
#
_entry.id   108fd2840c524c29dbf045829fd69483
#
_cell.length_a   1.000
_cell.length_b   1.000
_cell.length_c   1.000
_cell.angle_alpha   90.00
_cell.angle_beta   90.00
_cell.angle_gamma   90.00
#
_symmetry.space_group_name_H-M   'P 1'
#
loop_
_entity.id
_entity.type
_entity.pdbx_description
1 polymer ?
#
loop_
_entity_poly.entity_id
_entity_poly.type
_entity_poly.pdbx_seq_one_letter_code
_entity_poly.pdbx_strand_id
1 'polypeptide(L)'
;HYSSRRQRQMCIRDRECTFPEDYFKKDLAGVKAEFEINLKNVQEMKEANIDKDLFDKLQMEIKDKSEFKNEITSRMKNEVATQEKELTKESMYETLLKTNNFKIPNATVNEQADLMRKDALMRIGHSEDNAGDDLFPIESFMEKAEKRVKLDLLFAELVNHFDIKVEKQHIDDFIDEESKRYKDPEQYKKWITGQPQQLEQFKMIVLEKQLVEKLENVLKSKKKVIKFSELANR
;
A
#
# COMPACT_ATOMS: atom_id res chain seq x y z
N HIS A 1 32.98 -12.82 42.29
CA HIS A 1 31.84 -13.69 42.67
C HIS A 1 30.47 -13.00 42.74
N TYR A 2 30.39 -11.66 42.68
CA TYR A 2 29.11 -10.93 42.70
C TYR A 2 28.45 -10.79 41.32
N SER A 3 29.18 -10.95 40.27
CA SER A 3 28.68 -10.79 38.88
C SER A 3 27.80 -11.96 38.43
N SER A 4 28.10 -13.18 38.81
CA SER A 4 27.38 -14.36 38.34
C SER A 4 25.99 -14.57 38.98
N ARG A 5 25.74 -13.99 40.15
CA ARG A 5 24.43 -14.05 40.82
C ARG A 5 23.42 -13.09 40.17
N ARG A 6 23.87 -11.90 39.70
CA ARG A 6 22.99 -10.96 38.98
C ARG A 6 22.57 -11.48 37.60
N GLN A 7 23.44 -12.19 36.93
CA GLN A 7 23.11 -12.79 35.62
C GLN A 7 22.08 -13.93 35.71
N ARG A 8 22.12 -14.73 36.82
CA ARG A 8 21.15 -15.82 36.98
C ARG A 8 19.76 -15.31 37.39
N GLN A 9 19.66 -14.18 38.09
CA GLN A 9 18.36 -13.56 38.45
C GLN A 9 17.73 -12.78 37.28
N MET A 10 18.48 -12.47 36.22
CA MET A 10 17.96 -11.82 35.01
C MET A 10 17.35 -12.78 33.98
N CYS A 11 17.63 -14.10 34.11
CA CYS A 11 17.22 -15.07 33.10
C CYS A 11 15.81 -15.64 33.30
N ILE A 12 15.29 -15.60 34.53
CA ILE A 12 13.94 -16.07 34.85
C ILE A 12 13.26 -14.98 35.65
N ARG A 13 12.12 -14.51 35.16
CA ARG A 13 11.33 -13.49 35.80
C ARG A 13 9.85 -13.83 35.68
N ASP A 14 9.26 -14.09 36.86
CA ASP A 14 7.82 -14.29 36.94
C ASP A 14 7.13 -12.93 36.99
N ARG A 15 6.11 -12.78 36.17
CA ARG A 15 5.32 -11.56 36.09
C ARG A 15 3.84 -11.88 36.13
N GLU A 16 3.16 -11.40 37.15
CA GLU A 16 1.71 -11.41 37.20
C GLU A 16 1.17 -10.30 36.28
N CYS A 17 0.31 -10.66 35.35
CA CYS A 17 -0.41 -9.74 34.50
C CYS A 17 -1.89 -10.08 34.51
N THR A 18 -2.73 -9.06 34.46
CA THR A 18 -4.19 -9.23 34.32
C THR A 18 -4.53 -8.93 32.87
N PHE A 19 -5.23 -9.84 32.20
CA PHE A 19 -5.72 -9.57 30.85
C PHE A 19 -6.75 -8.42 30.88
N PRO A 20 -6.71 -7.50 29.88
CA PRO A 20 -7.70 -6.46 29.74
C PRO A 20 -9.14 -7.01 29.67
N GLU A 21 -10.12 -6.25 30.16
CA GLU A 21 -11.53 -6.67 30.13
C GLU A 21 -12.10 -6.79 28.72
N ASP A 22 -11.49 -6.08 27.76
CA ASP A 22 -11.80 -6.09 26.32
C ASP A 22 -10.96 -7.08 25.50
N TYR A 23 -10.30 -8.04 26.19
CA TYR A 23 -9.47 -9.03 25.51
C TYR A 23 -10.31 -9.88 24.55
N PHE A 24 -9.81 -10.14 23.33
CA PHE A 24 -10.55 -10.81 22.25
C PHE A 24 -11.08 -12.20 22.63
N LYS A 25 -10.44 -12.93 23.54
CA LYS A 25 -10.95 -14.18 24.11
C LYS A 25 -11.67 -13.89 25.43
N LYS A 26 -12.99 -13.98 25.43
CA LYS A 26 -13.86 -13.70 26.57
C LYS A 26 -13.53 -14.55 27.82
N ASP A 27 -13.05 -15.77 27.63
CA ASP A 27 -12.66 -16.68 28.71
C ASP A 27 -11.39 -16.24 29.47
N LEU A 28 -10.61 -15.35 28.89
CA LEU A 28 -9.38 -14.81 29.46
C LEU A 28 -9.51 -13.34 29.89
N ALA A 29 -10.59 -12.67 29.53
CA ALA A 29 -10.82 -11.27 29.89
C ALA A 29 -10.90 -11.11 31.41
N GLY A 30 -10.12 -10.18 31.97
CA GLY A 30 -10.04 -9.93 33.42
C GLY A 30 -9.33 -11.00 34.26
N VAL A 31 -8.86 -12.10 33.65
CA VAL A 31 -8.18 -13.19 34.37
C VAL A 31 -6.74 -12.79 34.70
N LYS A 32 -6.30 -13.11 35.90
CA LYS A 32 -4.90 -12.98 36.30
C LYS A 32 -4.11 -14.18 35.81
N ALA A 33 -3.02 -13.93 35.12
CA ALA A 33 -2.09 -14.95 34.66
C ALA A 33 -0.67 -14.66 35.16
N GLU A 34 0.03 -15.70 35.56
CA GLU A 34 1.43 -15.64 35.92
C GLU A 34 2.25 -16.13 34.73
N PHE A 35 3.19 -15.30 34.26
CA PHE A 35 4.06 -15.62 33.14
C PHE A 35 5.47 -15.90 33.66
N GLU A 36 5.96 -17.11 33.45
CA GLU A 36 7.37 -17.45 33.63
C GLU A 36 8.14 -17.04 32.37
N ILE A 37 8.97 -16.00 32.50
CA ILE A 37 9.75 -15.46 31.38
C ILE A 37 11.19 -15.95 31.47
N ASN A 38 11.59 -16.79 30.51
CA ASN A 38 12.97 -17.23 30.38
C ASN A 38 13.69 -16.43 29.29
N LEU A 39 14.58 -15.54 29.70
CA LEU A 39 15.35 -14.71 28.79
C LEU A 39 16.49 -15.51 28.16
N LYS A 40 16.32 -15.95 26.90
CA LYS A 40 17.32 -16.79 26.19
C LYS A 40 18.44 -15.96 25.58
N ASN A 41 18.15 -14.75 25.11
CA ASN A 41 19.11 -13.90 24.43
C ASN A 41 18.77 -12.42 24.60
N VAL A 42 19.79 -11.59 24.75
CA VAL A 42 19.67 -10.13 24.77
C VAL A 42 20.48 -9.60 23.57
N GLN A 43 19.82 -8.90 22.68
CA GLN A 43 20.46 -8.26 21.54
C GLN A 43 20.40 -6.76 21.68
N GLU A 44 21.49 -6.10 21.44
CA GLU A 44 21.61 -4.65 21.37
C GLU A 44 21.71 -4.22 19.92
N MET A 45 20.88 -3.27 19.51
CA MET A 45 21.02 -2.66 18.18
C MET A 45 22.24 -1.77 18.17
N LYS A 46 23.22 -2.11 17.33
CA LYS A 46 24.38 -1.25 17.05
C LYS A 46 24.26 -0.66 15.66
N GLU A 47 24.67 0.59 15.53
CA GLU A 47 24.78 1.22 14.21
C GLU A 47 25.73 0.40 13.33
N ALA A 48 25.30 0.03 12.14
CA ALA A 48 26.11 -0.68 11.18
C ALA A 48 27.14 0.29 10.55
N ASN A 49 28.38 -0.17 10.41
CA ASN A 49 29.33 0.55 9.59
C ASN A 49 28.92 0.51 8.12
N ILE A 50 29.08 1.65 7.43
CA ILE A 50 28.84 1.70 5.98
C ILE A 50 30.11 1.20 5.29
N ASP A 51 30.19 -0.13 5.11
CA ASP A 51 31.32 -0.86 4.56
C ASP A 51 30.84 -1.92 3.55
N LYS A 52 31.79 -2.67 3.01
CA LYS A 52 31.51 -3.70 2.01
C LYS A 52 30.60 -4.81 2.55
N ASP A 53 30.74 -5.19 3.82
CA ASP A 53 29.92 -6.23 4.44
C ASP A 53 28.45 -5.82 4.48
N LEU A 54 28.15 -4.53 4.70
CA LEU A 54 26.81 -4.00 4.63
C LEU A 54 26.25 -4.05 3.20
N PHE A 55 27.07 -3.68 2.20
CA PHE A 55 26.64 -3.68 0.79
C PHE A 55 26.33 -5.10 0.31
N ASP A 56 27.18 -6.07 0.67
CA ASP A 56 26.97 -7.48 0.35
C ASP A 56 25.69 -8.04 0.99
N LYS A 57 25.42 -7.69 2.26
CA LYS A 57 24.16 -8.08 2.96
C LYS A 57 22.91 -7.46 2.34
N LEU A 58 23.03 -6.24 1.83
CA LEU A 58 21.93 -5.55 1.14
C LEU A 58 21.81 -5.97 -0.34
N GLN A 59 22.68 -6.87 -0.82
CA GLN A 59 22.76 -7.31 -2.22
C GLN A 59 22.88 -6.13 -3.21
N MET A 60 23.64 -5.13 -2.82
CA MET A 60 23.87 -3.92 -3.62
C MET A 60 25.26 -3.99 -4.27
N GLU A 61 25.33 -3.86 -5.58
CA GLU A 61 26.58 -3.78 -6.33
C GLU A 61 27.21 -2.39 -6.22
N ILE A 62 27.65 -2.04 -5.00
CA ILE A 62 28.18 -0.71 -4.65
C ILE A 62 29.64 -0.82 -4.24
N LYS A 63 30.46 0.11 -4.72
CA LYS A 63 31.91 0.08 -4.54
C LYS A 63 32.39 0.89 -3.34
N ASP A 64 31.72 2.00 -3.05
CA ASP A 64 32.12 2.91 -1.98
C ASP A 64 30.94 3.60 -1.28
N LYS A 65 31.26 4.27 -0.18
CA LYS A 65 30.31 5.01 0.66
C LYS A 65 29.60 6.16 -0.08
N SER A 66 30.26 6.77 -1.07
CA SER A 66 29.69 7.87 -1.84
C SER A 66 28.63 7.37 -2.79
N GLU A 67 28.91 6.27 -3.48
CA GLU A 67 27.99 5.58 -4.37
C GLU A 67 26.75 5.08 -3.60
N PHE A 68 26.96 4.53 -2.39
CA PHE A 68 25.88 4.14 -1.49
C PHE A 68 24.95 5.30 -1.13
N LYS A 69 25.53 6.45 -0.73
CA LYS A 69 24.73 7.64 -0.43
C LYS A 69 23.95 8.16 -1.62
N ASN A 70 24.56 8.13 -2.81
CA ASN A 70 23.92 8.57 -4.04
C ASN A 70 22.74 7.65 -4.39
N GLU A 71 22.93 6.34 -4.28
CA GLU A 71 21.88 5.35 -4.53
C GLU A 71 20.71 5.51 -3.56
N ILE A 72 21.00 5.61 -2.25
CA ILE A 72 19.93 5.84 -1.24
C ILE A 72 19.22 7.17 -1.50
N THR A 73 19.97 8.23 -1.83
CA THR A 73 19.36 9.53 -2.14
C THR A 73 18.47 9.45 -3.37
N SER A 74 18.89 8.71 -4.40
CA SER A 74 18.09 8.49 -5.61
C SER A 74 16.80 7.72 -5.31
N ARG A 75 16.91 6.63 -4.52
CA ARG A 75 15.72 5.85 -4.08
C ARG A 75 14.74 6.70 -3.29
N MET A 76 15.24 7.47 -2.31
CA MET A 76 14.38 8.38 -1.53
C MET A 76 13.71 9.44 -2.39
N LYS A 77 14.42 10.02 -3.38
CA LYS A 77 13.82 10.97 -4.32
C LYS A 77 12.71 10.33 -5.17
N ASN A 78 12.95 9.12 -5.65
CA ASN A 78 11.96 8.39 -6.44
C ASN A 78 10.73 8.03 -5.59
N GLU A 79 10.94 7.63 -4.34
CA GLU A 79 9.84 7.36 -3.40
C GLU A 79 9.02 8.61 -3.11
N VAL A 80 9.68 9.74 -2.82
CA VAL A 80 9.00 11.03 -2.63
C VAL A 80 8.21 11.42 -3.88
N ALA A 81 8.78 11.29 -5.08
CA ALA A 81 8.09 11.62 -6.32
C ALA A 81 6.86 10.72 -6.57
N THR A 82 6.95 9.45 -6.20
CA THR A 82 5.81 8.52 -6.27
C THR A 82 4.72 8.91 -5.29
N GLN A 83 5.07 9.19 -4.05
CA GLN A 83 4.13 9.63 -3.02
C GLN A 83 3.49 10.98 -3.34
N GLU A 84 4.26 11.92 -3.89
CA GLU A 84 3.74 13.22 -4.35
C GLU A 84 2.65 13.04 -5.42
N LYS A 85 2.88 12.16 -6.39
CA LYS A 85 1.88 11.84 -7.43
C LYS A 85 0.62 11.21 -6.83
N GLU A 86 0.76 10.24 -5.92
CA GLU A 86 -0.39 9.59 -5.27
C GLU A 86 -1.20 10.59 -4.42
N LEU A 87 -0.55 11.44 -3.62
CA LEU A 87 -1.23 12.45 -2.82
C LEU A 87 -1.93 13.51 -3.69
N THR A 88 -1.30 13.89 -4.80
CA THR A 88 -1.90 14.83 -5.75
C THR A 88 -3.14 14.21 -6.39
N LYS A 89 -3.06 12.96 -6.81
CA LYS A 89 -4.17 12.19 -7.37
C LYS A 89 -5.32 12.07 -6.36
N GLU A 90 -5.03 11.67 -5.12
CA GLU A 90 -6.01 11.56 -4.04
C GLU A 90 -6.73 12.92 -3.79
N SER A 91 -5.96 14.00 -3.70
CA SER A 91 -6.51 15.34 -3.52
C SER A 91 -7.40 15.79 -4.68
N MET A 92 -7.04 15.42 -5.93
CA MET A 92 -7.89 15.68 -7.09
C MET A 92 -9.19 14.88 -7.03
N TYR A 93 -9.13 13.60 -6.67
CA TYR A 93 -10.31 12.76 -6.51
C TYR A 93 -11.26 13.26 -5.43
N GLU A 94 -10.72 13.64 -4.28
CA GLU A 94 -11.52 14.28 -3.24
C GLU A 94 -12.19 15.58 -3.72
N THR A 95 -11.47 16.40 -4.48
CA THR A 95 -11.99 17.65 -5.02
C THR A 95 -13.11 17.39 -6.02
N LEU A 96 -12.92 16.42 -6.93
CA LEU A 96 -13.95 16.00 -7.89
C LEU A 96 -15.22 15.53 -7.18
N LEU A 97 -15.09 14.71 -6.13
CA LEU A 97 -16.22 14.23 -5.35
C LEU A 97 -16.94 15.34 -4.59
N LYS A 98 -16.19 16.29 -4.03
CA LYS A 98 -16.77 17.44 -3.29
C LYS A 98 -17.49 18.44 -4.18
N THR A 99 -16.97 18.66 -5.39
CA THR A 99 -17.54 19.65 -6.33
C THR A 99 -18.70 19.11 -7.14
N ASN A 100 -18.78 17.78 -7.32
CA ASN A 100 -19.80 17.14 -8.13
C ASN A 100 -20.70 16.27 -7.26
N ASN A 101 -21.78 16.87 -6.75
CA ASN A 101 -22.73 16.14 -5.93
C ASN A 101 -23.92 15.66 -6.77
N PHE A 102 -23.98 14.36 -7.04
CA PHE A 102 -25.09 13.69 -7.73
C PHE A 102 -25.47 12.39 -7.03
N LYS A 103 -26.70 11.95 -7.25
CA LYS A 103 -27.21 10.72 -6.65
C LYS A 103 -26.92 9.53 -7.56
N ILE A 104 -26.51 8.42 -6.96
CA ILE A 104 -26.31 7.15 -7.62
C ILE A 104 -27.43 6.20 -7.22
N PRO A 105 -27.92 5.32 -8.13
CA PRO A 105 -28.83 4.26 -7.75
C PRO A 105 -28.21 3.32 -6.70
N ASN A 106 -28.97 3.02 -5.65
CA ASN A 106 -28.50 2.15 -4.57
C ASN A 106 -28.10 0.75 -5.07
N ALA A 107 -28.73 0.25 -6.14
CA ALA A 107 -28.39 -1.03 -6.73
C ALA A 107 -26.91 -1.06 -7.18
N THR A 108 -26.45 -0.05 -7.89
CA THR A 108 -25.06 0.04 -8.37
C THR A 108 -24.06 0.14 -7.21
N VAL A 109 -24.43 0.89 -6.15
CA VAL A 109 -23.58 0.98 -4.95
C VAL A 109 -23.47 -0.36 -4.22
N ASN A 110 -24.59 -1.08 -4.11
CA ASN A 110 -24.63 -2.41 -3.48
C ASN A 110 -23.79 -3.43 -4.27
N GLU A 111 -23.90 -3.45 -5.59
CA GLU A 111 -23.06 -4.31 -6.45
C GLU A 111 -21.57 -4.02 -6.26
N GLN A 112 -21.19 -2.75 -6.23
CA GLN A 112 -19.81 -2.36 -5.99
C GLN A 112 -19.33 -2.71 -4.58
N ALA A 113 -20.18 -2.55 -3.56
CA ALA A 113 -19.85 -2.93 -2.19
C ALA A 113 -19.64 -4.44 -2.07
N ASP A 114 -20.47 -5.25 -2.73
CA ASP A 114 -20.33 -6.70 -2.77
C ASP A 114 -19.02 -7.12 -3.46
N LEU A 115 -18.66 -6.50 -4.58
CA LEU A 115 -17.37 -6.74 -5.25
C LEU A 115 -16.19 -6.41 -4.33
N MET A 116 -16.23 -5.29 -3.61
CA MET A 116 -15.17 -4.90 -2.67
C MET A 116 -15.07 -5.85 -1.48
N ARG A 117 -16.20 -6.34 -0.99
CA ARG A 117 -16.27 -7.36 0.05
C ARG A 117 -15.64 -8.68 -0.41
N LYS A 118 -15.99 -9.15 -1.60
CA LYS A 118 -15.43 -10.37 -2.21
C LYS A 118 -13.90 -10.27 -2.37
N ASP A 119 -13.40 -9.15 -2.86
CA ASP A 119 -11.97 -8.89 -2.98
C ASP A 119 -11.27 -8.93 -1.60
N ALA A 120 -11.87 -8.32 -0.58
CA ALA A 120 -11.33 -8.35 0.78
C ALA A 120 -11.28 -9.77 1.36
N LEU A 121 -12.32 -10.59 1.14
CA LEU A 121 -12.37 -12.00 1.55
C LEU A 121 -11.29 -12.83 0.85
N MET A 122 -11.14 -12.66 -0.46
CA MET A 122 -10.09 -13.36 -1.22
C MET A 122 -8.68 -13.03 -0.72
N ARG A 123 -8.41 -11.78 -0.34
CA ARG A 123 -7.09 -11.36 0.19
C ARG A 123 -6.71 -12.05 1.49
N ILE A 124 -7.68 -12.43 2.31
CA ILE A 124 -7.44 -13.16 3.57
C ILE A 124 -7.56 -14.69 3.40
N GLY A 125 -7.69 -15.17 2.16
CA GLY A 125 -7.77 -16.61 1.84
C GLY A 125 -9.11 -17.27 2.17
N HIS A 126 -10.17 -16.49 2.35
CA HIS A 126 -11.53 -16.99 2.52
C HIS A 126 -12.28 -16.98 1.18
N SER A 127 -13.01 -18.08 0.90
CA SER A 127 -14.00 -18.11 -0.17
C SER A 127 -15.35 -17.60 0.34
N GLU A 128 -16.21 -17.12 -0.57
CA GLU A 128 -17.56 -16.62 -0.25
C GLU A 128 -18.38 -17.58 0.61
N ASP A 129 -18.24 -18.89 0.37
CA ASP A 129 -19.02 -19.94 1.03
C ASP A 129 -18.60 -20.18 2.50
N ASN A 130 -17.43 -19.75 2.91
CA ASN A 130 -16.85 -20.06 4.23
C ASN A 130 -16.74 -18.85 5.17
N ALA A 131 -16.97 -17.64 4.69
CA ALA A 131 -16.95 -16.44 5.51
C ALA A 131 -18.39 -16.00 5.77
N GLY A 132 -18.88 -16.23 6.99
CA GLY A 132 -20.17 -15.68 7.41
C GLY A 132 -20.20 -14.15 7.22
N ASP A 133 -21.39 -13.59 7.06
CA ASP A 133 -21.63 -12.15 6.92
C ASP A 133 -21.02 -11.32 8.07
N ASP A 134 -20.77 -11.94 9.20
CA ASP A 134 -20.22 -11.31 10.41
C ASP A 134 -18.76 -10.85 10.26
N LEU A 135 -17.96 -11.45 9.36
CA LEU A 135 -16.54 -11.11 9.26
C LEU A 135 -16.31 -9.76 8.54
N PHE A 136 -17.10 -9.52 7.48
CA PHE A 136 -17.07 -8.27 6.72
C PHE A 136 -18.48 -7.86 6.33
N PRO A 137 -19.22 -7.14 7.20
CA PRO A 137 -20.57 -6.67 6.87
C PRO A 137 -20.53 -5.72 5.67
N ILE A 138 -21.45 -5.88 4.73
CA ILE A 138 -21.49 -5.12 3.47
C ILE A 138 -21.61 -3.62 3.74
N GLU A 139 -22.26 -3.24 4.84
CA GLU A 139 -22.43 -1.86 5.28
C GLU A 139 -21.10 -1.12 5.46
N SER A 140 -20.05 -1.84 5.87
CA SER A 140 -18.70 -1.25 6.04
C SER A 140 -18.05 -0.84 4.71
N PHE A 141 -18.55 -1.35 3.60
CA PHE A 141 -18.05 -1.03 2.25
C PHE A 141 -18.90 0.02 1.53
N MET A 142 -20.14 0.29 1.98
CA MET A 142 -21.10 1.15 1.27
C MET A 142 -20.56 2.54 0.97
N GLU A 143 -19.95 3.23 1.95
CA GLU A 143 -19.40 4.56 1.76
C GLU A 143 -18.26 4.57 0.73
N LYS A 144 -17.37 3.59 0.81
CA LYS A 144 -16.25 3.45 -0.14
C LYS A 144 -16.76 3.09 -1.54
N ALA A 145 -17.75 2.22 -1.62
CA ALA A 145 -18.39 1.84 -2.87
C ALA A 145 -19.06 3.03 -3.55
N GLU A 146 -19.81 3.84 -2.80
CA GLU A 146 -20.43 5.05 -3.33
C GLU A 146 -19.39 6.02 -3.90
N LYS A 147 -18.31 6.28 -3.16
CA LYS A 147 -17.19 7.11 -3.63
C LYS A 147 -16.56 6.54 -4.91
N ARG A 148 -16.36 5.24 -4.97
CA ARG A 148 -15.77 4.57 -6.13
C ARG A 148 -16.65 4.71 -7.36
N VAL A 149 -17.93 4.38 -7.27
CA VAL A 149 -18.88 4.51 -8.38
C VAL A 149 -18.99 5.98 -8.87
N LYS A 150 -19.00 6.95 -7.93
CA LYS A 150 -18.98 8.37 -8.30
C LYS A 150 -17.75 8.73 -9.10
N LEU A 151 -16.57 8.28 -8.66
CA LEU A 151 -15.31 8.54 -9.37
C LEU A 151 -15.29 7.89 -10.75
N ASP A 152 -15.74 6.63 -10.87
CA ASP A 152 -15.76 5.91 -12.14
C ASP A 152 -16.67 6.62 -13.17
N LEU A 153 -17.85 7.12 -12.75
CA LEU A 153 -18.73 7.90 -13.60
C LEU A 153 -18.11 9.26 -14.01
N LEU A 154 -17.48 9.98 -13.05
CA LEU A 154 -16.80 11.23 -13.34
C LEU A 154 -15.63 11.01 -14.30
N PHE A 155 -14.88 9.93 -14.15
CA PHE A 155 -13.78 9.57 -15.03
C PHE A 155 -14.27 9.29 -16.44
N ALA A 156 -15.31 8.49 -16.61
CA ALA A 156 -15.89 8.22 -17.92
C ALA A 156 -16.30 9.52 -18.63
N GLU A 157 -16.93 10.44 -17.91
CA GLU A 157 -17.33 11.73 -18.48
C GLU A 157 -16.13 12.62 -18.82
N LEU A 158 -15.11 12.68 -17.93
CA LEU A 158 -13.90 13.46 -18.18
C LEU A 158 -13.07 12.92 -19.34
N VAL A 159 -12.97 11.59 -19.47
CA VAL A 159 -12.31 10.93 -20.63
C VAL A 159 -13.00 11.33 -21.92
N ASN A 160 -14.33 11.31 -21.94
CA ASN A 160 -15.11 11.73 -23.09
C ASN A 160 -14.95 13.23 -23.39
N HIS A 161 -15.03 14.07 -22.35
CA HIS A 161 -14.90 15.53 -22.47
C HIS A 161 -13.54 15.96 -23.03
N PHE A 162 -12.46 15.31 -22.62
CA PHE A 162 -11.09 15.60 -23.08
C PHE A 162 -10.68 14.82 -24.32
N ASP A 163 -11.56 13.96 -24.87
CA ASP A 163 -11.29 13.03 -26.01
C ASP A 163 -9.98 12.23 -25.81
N ILE A 164 -9.80 11.70 -24.60
CA ILE A 164 -8.59 10.93 -24.27
C ILE A 164 -8.67 9.56 -24.92
N LYS A 165 -7.69 9.26 -25.78
CA LYS A 165 -7.58 7.97 -26.50
C LYS A 165 -6.27 7.30 -26.13
N VAL A 166 -6.38 6.08 -25.59
CA VAL A 166 -5.21 5.26 -25.32
C VAL A 166 -4.82 4.54 -26.60
N GLU A 167 -3.74 4.97 -27.22
CA GLU A 167 -3.13 4.31 -28.35
C GLU A 167 -2.29 3.11 -27.89
N LYS A 168 -2.07 2.16 -28.80
CA LYS A 168 -1.25 0.98 -28.52
C LYS A 168 0.15 1.35 -28.00
N GLN A 169 0.75 2.39 -28.58
CA GLN A 169 2.07 2.90 -28.17
C GLN A 169 2.13 3.23 -26.67
N HIS A 170 1.10 3.89 -26.12
CA HIS A 170 1.06 4.25 -24.71
C HIS A 170 1.03 3.02 -23.78
N ILE A 171 0.38 1.94 -24.24
CA ILE A 171 0.35 0.67 -23.49
C ILE A 171 1.72 -0.01 -23.57
N ASP A 172 2.32 -0.04 -24.74
CA ASP A 172 3.63 -0.64 -24.99
C ASP A 172 4.70 0.10 -24.14
N ASP A 173 4.69 1.43 -24.13
CA ASP A 173 5.60 2.25 -23.31
C ASP A 173 5.41 1.97 -21.80
N PHE A 174 4.16 1.80 -21.35
CA PHE A 174 3.86 1.46 -19.96
C PHE A 174 4.39 0.06 -19.59
N ILE A 175 4.19 -0.93 -20.48
CA ILE A 175 4.72 -2.28 -20.29
C ILE A 175 6.25 -2.26 -20.24
N ASP A 176 6.87 -1.45 -21.08
CA ASP A 176 8.34 -1.27 -21.11
C ASP A 176 8.86 -0.68 -19.82
N GLU A 177 8.16 0.31 -19.25
CA GLU A 177 8.51 0.92 -17.96
C GLU A 177 8.38 -0.09 -16.81
N GLU A 178 7.26 -0.81 -16.74
CA GLU A 178 7.02 -1.82 -15.71
C GLU A 178 7.98 -3.02 -15.81
N SER A 179 8.32 -3.44 -17.03
CA SER A 179 9.22 -4.58 -17.27
C SER A 179 10.61 -4.39 -16.67
N LYS A 180 11.09 -3.14 -16.54
CA LYS A 180 12.40 -2.83 -15.95
C LYS A 180 12.53 -3.22 -14.48
N ARG A 181 11.41 -3.49 -13.80
CA ARG A 181 11.38 -3.94 -12.39
C ARG A 181 11.62 -5.44 -12.24
N TYR A 182 11.60 -6.19 -13.35
CA TYR A 182 11.73 -7.64 -13.37
C TYR A 182 13.12 -8.07 -13.83
N LYS A 183 13.58 -9.24 -13.38
CA LYS A 183 14.90 -9.79 -13.74
C LYS A 183 15.02 -10.08 -15.25
N ASP A 184 13.94 -10.48 -15.89
CA ASP A 184 13.85 -10.74 -17.32
C ASP A 184 12.72 -9.90 -17.94
N PRO A 185 13.02 -8.66 -18.37
CA PRO A 185 12.05 -7.77 -18.97
C PRO A 185 11.35 -8.34 -20.22
N GLU A 186 12.07 -9.08 -21.06
CA GLU A 186 11.53 -9.62 -22.31
C GLU A 186 10.56 -10.77 -22.05
N GLN A 187 10.84 -11.61 -21.07
CA GLN A 187 9.92 -12.67 -20.68
C GLN A 187 8.63 -12.08 -20.09
N TYR A 188 8.74 -11.04 -19.27
CA TYR A 188 7.60 -10.33 -18.71
C TYR A 188 6.71 -9.72 -19.79
N LYS A 189 7.28 -9.02 -20.79
CA LYS A 189 6.55 -8.44 -21.90
C LYS A 189 5.77 -9.50 -22.70
N LYS A 190 6.44 -10.61 -23.04
CA LYS A 190 5.80 -11.73 -23.75
C LYS A 190 4.64 -12.32 -22.96
N TRP A 191 4.82 -12.46 -21.65
CA TRP A 191 3.77 -13.00 -20.78
C TRP A 191 2.56 -12.07 -20.71
N ILE A 192 2.78 -10.77 -20.51
CA ILE A 192 1.70 -9.75 -20.45
C ILE A 192 0.95 -9.65 -21.78
N THR A 193 1.67 -9.59 -22.91
CA THR A 193 1.04 -9.46 -24.24
C THR A 193 0.22 -10.69 -24.62
N GLY A 194 0.48 -11.83 -24.02
CA GLY A 194 -0.32 -13.05 -24.16
C GLY A 194 -1.60 -13.09 -23.33
N GLN A 195 -1.86 -12.10 -22.47
CA GLN A 195 -3.00 -12.10 -21.56
C GLN A 195 -3.94 -10.90 -21.81
N PRO A 196 -5.04 -11.06 -22.54
CA PRO A 196 -5.95 -9.97 -22.90
C PRO A 196 -6.52 -9.23 -21.68
N GLN A 197 -6.82 -9.93 -20.59
CA GLN A 197 -7.35 -9.32 -19.36
C GLN A 197 -6.34 -8.37 -18.71
N GLN A 198 -5.06 -8.72 -18.71
CA GLN A 198 -3.99 -7.86 -18.17
C GLN A 198 -3.78 -6.63 -19.05
N LEU A 199 -3.88 -6.78 -20.37
CA LEU A 199 -3.79 -5.65 -21.29
C LEU A 199 -4.92 -4.65 -21.09
N GLU A 200 -6.16 -5.11 -20.84
CA GLU A 200 -7.27 -4.21 -20.52
C GLU A 200 -7.07 -3.50 -19.19
N GLN A 201 -6.52 -4.17 -18.18
CA GLN A 201 -6.16 -3.52 -16.92
C GLN A 201 -5.10 -2.44 -17.12
N PHE A 202 -4.06 -2.72 -17.91
CA PHE A 202 -3.01 -1.73 -18.22
C PHE A 202 -3.55 -0.56 -19.03
N LYS A 203 -4.45 -0.81 -19.96
CA LYS A 203 -5.14 0.26 -20.70
C LYS A 203 -5.90 1.20 -19.76
N MET A 204 -6.59 0.65 -18.75
CA MET A 204 -7.29 1.46 -17.75
C MET A 204 -6.31 2.29 -16.90
N ILE A 205 -5.17 1.72 -16.49
CA ILE A 205 -4.13 2.43 -15.74
C ILE A 205 -3.53 3.56 -16.59
N VAL A 206 -3.24 3.30 -17.86
CA VAL A 206 -2.71 4.31 -18.79
C VAL A 206 -3.72 5.42 -19.02
N LEU A 207 -5.01 5.06 -19.19
CA LEU A 207 -6.10 6.03 -19.34
C LEU A 207 -6.22 6.94 -18.11
N GLU A 208 -6.20 6.36 -16.90
CA GLU A 208 -6.20 7.10 -15.64
C GLU A 208 -4.99 8.05 -15.55
N LYS A 209 -3.78 7.57 -15.90
CA LYS A 209 -2.56 8.38 -15.90
C LYS A 209 -2.68 9.58 -16.82
N GLN A 210 -3.15 9.38 -18.06
CA GLN A 210 -3.34 10.47 -19.03
C GLN A 210 -4.40 11.47 -18.57
N LEU A 211 -5.49 11.00 -17.95
CA LEU A 211 -6.52 11.87 -17.40
C LEU A 211 -5.97 12.73 -16.25
N VAL A 212 -5.23 12.12 -15.32
CA VAL A 212 -4.60 12.83 -14.20
C VAL A 212 -3.64 13.89 -14.71
N GLU A 213 -2.75 13.56 -15.65
CA GLU A 213 -1.83 14.52 -16.27
C GLU A 213 -2.56 15.67 -16.97
N LYS A 214 -3.69 15.38 -17.63
CA LYS A 214 -4.52 16.41 -18.26
C LYS A 214 -5.17 17.31 -17.23
N LEU A 215 -5.68 16.76 -16.15
CA LEU A 215 -6.27 17.51 -15.05
C LEU A 215 -5.24 18.37 -14.32
N GLU A 216 -4.02 17.88 -14.09
CA GLU A 216 -2.92 18.67 -13.50
C GLU A 216 -2.61 19.92 -14.30
N ASN A 217 -2.66 19.82 -15.63
CA ASN A 217 -2.41 20.95 -16.52
C ASN A 217 -3.54 21.97 -16.56
N VAL A 218 -4.78 21.56 -16.29
CA VAL A 218 -5.97 22.43 -16.32
C VAL A 218 -6.27 23.02 -14.94
N LEU A 219 -6.03 22.26 -13.89
CA LEU A 219 -6.34 22.68 -12.53
C LEU A 219 -5.24 23.56 -11.94
N LYS A 220 -5.67 24.63 -11.24
CA LYS A 220 -4.76 25.47 -10.46
C LYS A 220 -4.44 24.76 -9.14
N SER A 221 -3.30 24.09 -9.06
CA SER A 221 -2.85 23.44 -7.82
C SER A 221 -2.16 24.41 -6.87
N LYS A 222 -2.38 24.24 -5.56
CA LYS A 222 -1.59 24.91 -4.51
C LYS A 222 -0.57 23.91 -3.96
N LYS A 223 0.71 24.27 -4.06
CA LYS A 223 1.78 23.44 -3.49
C LYS A 223 1.70 23.47 -1.95
N LYS A 224 1.62 22.29 -1.35
CA LYS A 224 1.73 22.09 0.10
C LYS A 224 3.06 21.43 0.42
N VAL A 225 3.88 22.07 1.23
CA VAL A 225 5.15 21.49 1.69
C VAL A 225 4.85 20.55 2.86
N ILE A 226 5.25 19.30 2.73
CA ILE A 226 5.10 18.23 3.75
C ILE A 226 6.50 17.79 4.16
N LYS A 227 6.72 17.54 5.46
CA LYS A 227 8.01 17.00 5.94
C LYS A 227 8.11 15.53 5.57
N PHE A 228 9.33 15.07 5.27
CA PHE A 228 9.57 13.67 4.92
C PHE A 228 9.10 12.69 6.02
N SER A 229 9.26 13.06 7.29
CA SER A 229 8.77 12.25 8.42
C SER A 229 7.25 12.08 8.46
N GLU A 230 6.50 13.05 7.96
CA GLU A 230 5.03 12.97 7.86
C GLU A 230 4.61 12.11 6.66
N LEU A 231 5.45 12.08 5.63
CA LEU A 231 5.24 11.28 4.44
C LEU A 231 5.50 9.78 4.71
N ALA A 232 6.55 9.46 5.47
CA ALA A 232 6.94 8.10 5.79
C ALA A 232 6.01 7.40 6.81
N ASN A 233 5.17 8.15 7.54
CA ASN A 233 4.24 7.63 8.54
C ASN A 233 2.79 7.50 8.03
N ARG A 234 2.57 7.70 6.74
CA ARG A 234 1.26 7.51 6.09
C ARG A 234 1.20 6.17 5.37
#